data_e3701bac454e665ed529fb47f9cf55ad
#
_entry.id   e3701bac454e665ed529fb47f9cf55ad
#
_cell.length_a   1.000
_cell.length_b   1.000
_cell.length_c   1.000
_cell.angle_alpha   90.00
_cell.angle_beta   90.00
_cell.angle_gamma   90.00
#
_symmetry.space_group_name_H-M   'P 1'
#
loop_
_entity.id
_entity.type
_entity.pdbx_description
1 polymer ?
#
loop_
_entity_poly.entity_id
_entity_poly.type
_entity_poly.pdbx_seq_one_letter_code
_entity_poly.pdbx_strand_id
1 'polypeptide(L)'
;LTPVYPSPMVDNGYDISDYTGINPQFGTLADMEELIAEAKKRDMRIVMDLVYNHSSDQHPWFIESKSSRNNAKSGWYIWRDAKPDGSAPTNWRGIFGGSAWTYCPERGQYYLHTFAEAQPDLNWENPEVRAALYRAANFWLDKGVGGFRIDAITYIKKPAVFEDGTPDAADGMVSVHTMTVNTPGILDFLHEFRREVFDGHDIFTVGEANGVSPAELPDWVGENGVFSMLFEFAHVLVPYESGETWCNMRPWKLTKLKAALSASQAGVAREGWCPIYFENHDRARSVNYFLPEDADPVLGAKALATVLLTLRG
;
A
#
# COMPACT_ATOMS: atom_id res chain seq x y z
N LEU A 1 9.16 -1.66 11.03
CA LEU A 1 8.44 -0.62 11.76
C LEU A 1 7.28 -0.13 10.89
N THR A 2 6.10 0.12 11.49
CA THR A 2 5.02 0.90 10.89
C THR A 2 5.48 2.36 10.70
N PRO A 3 4.73 3.22 9.97
CA PRO A 3 5.19 4.59 9.73
C PRO A 3 5.54 5.34 11.01
N VAL A 4 6.75 5.87 11.08
CA VAL A 4 7.27 6.66 12.21
C VAL A 4 7.44 8.13 11.86
N TYR A 5 7.04 8.52 10.67
CA TYR A 5 7.18 9.88 10.13
C TYR A 5 6.24 10.88 10.80
N PRO A 6 6.51 12.19 10.72
CA PRO A 6 5.54 13.21 11.07
C PRO A 6 4.22 13.00 10.33
N SER A 7 3.13 12.97 11.10
CA SER A 7 1.78 12.67 10.61
C SER A 7 0.75 13.31 11.52
N PRO A 8 -0.37 13.84 11.00
CA PRO A 8 -1.55 14.17 11.78
C PRO A 8 -2.24 12.97 12.44
N MET A 9 -1.84 11.75 12.09
CA MET A 9 -2.36 10.48 12.65
C MET A 9 -3.86 10.24 12.33
N VAL A 10 -4.34 10.72 11.21
CA VAL A 10 -5.71 10.45 10.74
C VAL A 10 -5.87 8.97 10.39
N ASP A 11 -4.81 8.37 9.86
CA ASP A 11 -4.74 6.96 9.53
C ASP A 11 -3.49 6.31 10.16
N ASN A 12 -3.39 6.37 11.49
CA ASN A 12 -2.37 5.70 12.29
C ASN A 12 -0.92 5.93 11.80
N GLY A 13 -0.64 7.07 11.15
CA GLY A 13 0.67 7.43 10.63
C GLY A 13 0.84 7.23 9.12
N TYR A 14 -0.12 6.60 8.43
CA TYR A 14 -0.08 6.43 6.98
C TYR A 14 -0.40 7.73 6.21
N ASP A 15 -0.88 8.79 6.87
CA ASP A 15 -1.01 10.15 6.36
C ASP A 15 0.26 10.96 6.65
N ILE A 16 1.32 10.76 5.85
CA ILE A 16 2.67 11.31 6.09
C ILE A 16 2.75 12.78 5.68
N SER A 17 3.19 13.65 6.60
CA SER A 17 3.41 15.08 6.35
C SER A 17 4.87 15.48 6.11
N ASP A 18 5.83 14.59 6.42
CA ASP A 18 7.26 14.75 6.11
C ASP A 18 7.91 13.36 6.00
N TYR A 19 8.43 12.99 4.84
CA TYR A 19 9.05 11.68 4.60
C TYR A 19 10.44 11.51 5.19
N THR A 20 11.05 12.56 5.74
CA THR A 20 12.45 12.55 6.24
C THR A 20 12.57 12.86 7.73
N GLY A 21 11.46 13.16 8.39
CA GLY A 21 11.39 13.40 9.83
C GLY A 21 10.97 12.18 10.63
N ILE A 22 11.01 12.31 11.94
CA ILE A 22 10.42 11.38 12.92
C ILE A 22 9.30 12.10 13.66
N ASN A 23 8.15 11.43 13.82
CA ASN A 23 7.03 11.95 14.59
C ASN A 23 7.47 12.17 16.06
N PRO A 24 7.29 13.38 16.62
CA PRO A 24 7.69 13.66 18.02
C PRO A 24 7.06 12.75 19.06
N GLN A 25 5.96 12.06 18.74
CA GLN A 25 5.37 11.04 19.64
C GLN A 25 6.26 9.81 19.79
N PHE A 26 7.13 9.51 18.82
CA PHE A 26 8.01 8.36 18.82
C PHE A 26 9.46 8.70 19.15
N GLY A 27 9.83 9.96 19.11
CA GLY A 27 11.17 10.43 19.39
C GLY A 27 11.70 11.44 18.38
N THR A 28 13.00 11.45 18.24
CA THR A 28 13.73 12.34 17.33
C THR A 28 14.47 11.55 16.24
N LEU A 29 15.02 12.25 15.26
CA LEU A 29 15.87 11.63 14.26
C LEU A 29 17.13 10.99 14.90
N ALA A 30 17.68 11.59 15.97
CA ALA A 30 18.81 11.03 16.70
C ALA A 30 18.45 9.70 17.40
N ASP A 31 17.25 9.59 17.96
CA ASP A 31 16.76 8.34 18.57
C ASP A 31 16.62 7.23 17.51
N MET A 32 16.17 7.58 16.30
CA MET A 32 16.09 6.63 15.20
C MET A 32 17.47 6.19 14.70
N GLU A 33 18.44 7.10 14.62
CA GLU A 33 19.83 6.78 14.28
C GLU A 33 20.47 5.88 15.35
N GLU A 34 20.19 6.13 16.62
CA GLU A 34 20.62 5.25 17.72
C GLU A 34 19.99 3.86 17.60
N LEU A 35 18.66 3.78 17.33
CA LEU A 35 17.98 2.50 17.13
C LEU A 35 18.59 1.70 15.99
N ILE A 36 18.87 2.33 14.84
CA ILE A 36 19.52 1.67 13.69
C ILE A 36 20.91 1.15 14.10
N ALA A 37 21.71 1.96 14.77
CA ALA A 37 23.05 1.59 15.22
C ALA A 37 23.03 0.44 16.24
N GLU A 38 22.12 0.48 17.21
CA GLU A 38 21.98 -0.54 18.23
C GLU A 38 21.42 -1.88 17.67
N ALA A 39 20.51 -1.81 16.71
CA ALA A 39 20.02 -2.98 15.97
C ALA A 39 21.17 -3.66 15.20
N LYS A 40 21.97 -2.87 14.47
CA LYS A 40 23.12 -3.36 13.71
C LYS A 40 24.15 -4.08 14.58
N LYS A 41 24.42 -3.61 15.80
CA LYS A 41 25.32 -4.28 16.77
C LYS A 41 24.80 -5.66 17.18
N ARG A 42 23.52 -5.93 17.02
CA ARG A 42 22.84 -7.18 17.36
C ARG A 42 22.51 -8.05 16.16
N ASP A 43 23.11 -7.74 15.00
CA ASP A 43 22.85 -8.38 13.72
C ASP A 43 21.36 -8.31 13.31
N MET A 44 20.71 -7.21 13.66
CA MET A 44 19.34 -6.91 13.27
C MET A 44 19.30 -5.75 12.29
N ARG A 45 18.37 -5.79 11.34
CA ARG A 45 18.13 -4.71 10.38
C ARG A 45 16.79 -4.05 10.67
N ILE A 46 16.75 -2.73 10.61
CA ILE A 46 15.50 -1.97 10.69
C ILE A 46 14.91 -1.88 9.29
N VAL A 47 13.70 -2.37 9.13
CA VAL A 47 12.88 -2.22 7.90
C VAL A 47 11.82 -1.18 8.18
N MET A 48 11.76 -0.12 7.36
CA MET A 48 10.80 0.96 7.49
C MET A 48 9.64 0.80 6.51
N ASP A 49 8.52 1.41 6.84
CA ASP A 49 7.35 1.46 5.97
C ASP A 49 7.40 2.70 5.06
N LEU A 50 7.31 2.53 3.75
CA LEU A 50 7.21 3.63 2.79
C LEU A 50 5.79 3.72 2.26
N VAL A 51 5.15 4.87 2.44
CA VAL A 51 3.79 5.16 1.98
C VAL A 51 3.88 6.10 0.78
N TYR A 52 3.90 5.54 -0.42
CA TYR A 52 4.24 6.29 -1.63
C TYR A 52 3.06 6.44 -2.62
N ASN A 53 1.90 5.85 -2.33
CA ASN A 53 0.69 6.13 -3.10
C ASN A 53 0.14 7.54 -2.84
N HIS A 54 0.24 8.03 -1.62
CA HIS A 54 -0.35 9.29 -1.16
C HIS A 54 0.53 9.97 -0.11
N SER A 55 0.22 11.19 0.22
CA SER A 55 0.76 11.90 1.39
C SER A 55 -0.38 12.39 2.29
N SER A 56 -0.06 12.98 3.45
CA SER A 56 -1.04 13.78 4.19
C SER A 56 -1.46 15.01 3.40
N ASP A 57 -2.69 15.46 3.62
CA ASP A 57 -3.17 16.79 3.17
C ASP A 57 -2.43 17.95 3.89
N GLN A 58 -1.69 17.66 4.97
CA GLN A 58 -0.82 18.59 5.68
C GLN A 58 0.62 18.57 5.15
N HIS A 59 0.94 17.73 4.18
CA HIS A 59 2.26 17.74 3.56
C HIS A 59 2.49 19.05 2.81
N PRO A 60 3.67 19.71 2.93
CA PRO A 60 3.95 20.96 2.24
C PRO A 60 3.72 20.90 0.72
N TRP A 61 3.94 19.74 0.09
CA TRP A 61 3.67 19.54 -1.33
C TRP A 61 2.19 19.69 -1.66
N PHE A 62 1.30 19.14 -0.83
CA PHE A 62 -0.13 19.25 -1.06
C PHE A 62 -0.65 20.66 -0.75
N ILE A 63 -0.17 21.27 0.34
CA ILE A 63 -0.52 22.65 0.70
C ILE A 63 -0.16 23.60 -0.44
N GLU A 64 1.02 23.48 -1.05
CA GLU A 64 1.39 24.25 -2.23
C GLU A 64 0.51 23.88 -3.43
N SER A 65 0.33 22.59 -3.74
CA SER A 65 -0.42 22.11 -4.90
C SER A 65 -1.85 22.63 -4.90
N LYS A 66 -2.54 22.59 -3.74
CA LYS A 66 -3.95 23.04 -3.64
C LYS A 66 -4.14 24.54 -3.76
N SER A 67 -3.10 25.34 -3.50
CA SER A 67 -3.19 26.81 -3.46
C SER A 67 -3.43 27.45 -4.84
N SER A 68 -3.07 26.76 -5.93
CA SER A 68 -3.21 27.28 -7.30
C SER A 68 -3.05 26.19 -8.35
N ARG A 69 -3.68 26.39 -9.52
CA ARG A 69 -3.48 25.54 -10.70
C ARG A 69 -2.12 25.73 -11.39
N ASN A 70 -1.38 26.79 -11.03
CA ASN A 70 -0.19 27.24 -11.76
C ASN A 70 1.08 27.33 -10.91
N ASN A 71 1.12 26.70 -9.72
CA ASN A 71 2.34 26.66 -8.91
C ASN A 71 3.26 25.47 -9.29
N ALA A 72 4.46 25.44 -8.72
CA ALA A 72 5.44 24.41 -9.01
C ALA A 72 4.97 22.98 -8.64
N LYS A 73 4.06 22.85 -7.68
CA LYS A 73 3.52 21.56 -7.24
C LYS A 73 2.14 21.24 -7.86
N SER A 74 1.64 22.06 -8.78
CA SER A 74 0.28 21.91 -9.30
C SER A 74 -0.01 20.56 -9.94
N GLY A 75 1.00 19.90 -10.52
CA GLY A 75 0.91 18.56 -11.12
C GLY A 75 1.40 17.41 -10.23
N TRP A 76 1.62 17.65 -8.92
CA TRP A 76 2.18 16.64 -8.02
C TRP A 76 1.14 15.66 -7.46
N TYR A 77 -0.14 16.06 -7.50
CA TYR A 77 -1.28 15.26 -7.08
C TYR A 77 -2.26 15.10 -8.23
N ILE A 78 -3.22 14.22 -8.10
CA ILE A 78 -4.19 13.92 -9.14
C ILE A 78 -5.39 14.84 -8.98
N TRP A 79 -5.47 15.86 -9.83
CA TRP A 79 -6.52 16.85 -9.87
C TRP A 79 -7.38 16.68 -11.12
N ARG A 80 -8.70 16.88 -10.98
CA ARG A 80 -9.64 16.90 -12.11
C ARG A 80 -10.70 17.97 -11.91
N ASP A 81 -11.19 18.52 -13.02
CA ASP A 81 -12.34 19.42 -12.99
C ASP A 81 -13.62 18.64 -12.68
N ALA A 82 -14.62 19.31 -12.11
CA ALA A 82 -15.95 18.76 -11.96
C ALA A 82 -16.57 18.38 -13.31
N LYS A 83 -17.51 17.45 -13.30
CA LYS A 83 -18.41 17.23 -14.44
C LYS A 83 -19.23 18.50 -14.74
N PRO A 84 -19.87 18.63 -15.91
CA PRO A 84 -20.66 19.81 -16.27
C PRO A 84 -21.81 20.13 -15.29
N ASP A 85 -22.30 19.13 -14.57
CA ASP A 85 -23.32 19.28 -13.53
C ASP A 85 -22.76 19.62 -12.14
N GLY A 86 -21.44 19.79 -12.02
CA GLY A 86 -20.73 20.07 -10.78
C GLY A 86 -20.38 18.86 -9.93
N SER A 87 -20.78 17.66 -10.35
CA SER A 87 -20.45 16.43 -9.62
C SER A 87 -18.98 16.02 -9.74
N ALA A 88 -18.58 15.01 -8.92
CA ALA A 88 -17.23 14.46 -8.92
C ALA A 88 -16.83 13.91 -10.29
N PRO A 89 -15.53 13.90 -10.62
CA PRO A 89 -15.02 13.48 -11.94
C PRO A 89 -15.42 12.07 -12.36
N THR A 90 -15.52 11.15 -11.38
CA THR A 90 -15.99 9.78 -11.60
C THR A 90 -16.86 9.30 -10.43
N ASN A 91 -17.57 8.19 -10.63
CA ASN A 91 -18.36 7.54 -9.59
C ASN A 91 -17.52 6.59 -8.71
N TRP A 92 -16.25 6.86 -8.50
CA TRP A 92 -15.38 5.98 -7.74
C TRP A 92 -15.60 6.13 -6.23
N ARG A 93 -15.71 4.99 -5.55
CA ARG A 93 -15.78 4.90 -4.09
C ARG A 93 -14.39 4.60 -3.53
N GLY A 94 -13.93 5.39 -2.55
CA GLY A 94 -12.68 5.16 -1.83
C GLY A 94 -12.67 3.85 -1.05
N ILE A 95 -11.47 3.36 -0.70
CA ILE A 95 -11.30 2.11 0.06
C ILE A 95 -12.02 2.18 1.42
N PHE A 96 -11.99 3.33 2.06
CA PHE A 96 -12.66 3.53 3.37
C PHE A 96 -14.13 3.97 3.23
N GLY A 97 -14.69 3.95 2.01
CA GLY A 97 -16.07 4.35 1.71
C GLY A 97 -16.19 5.81 1.31
N GLY A 98 -17.37 6.19 0.86
CA GLY A 98 -17.61 7.53 0.31
C GLY A 98 -16.99 7.74 -1.07
N SER A 99 -17.10 8.96 -1.61
CA SER A 99 -16.46 9.32 -2.89
C SER A 99 -14.93 9.25 -2.74
N ALA A 100 -14.22 8.77 -3.77
CA ALA A 100 -12.76 8.87 -3.87
C ALA A 100 -12.28 10.26 -4.29
N TRP A 101 -13.18 11.23 -4.42
CA TRP A 101 -12.89 12.59 -4.85
C TRP A 101 -13.41 13.61 -3.86
N THR A 102 -12.54 14.55 -3.45
CA THR A 102 -12.93 15.69 -2.63
C THR A 102 -12.69 16.99 -3.37
N TYR A 103 -13.69 17.90 -3.32
CA TYR A 103 -13.61 19.21 -3.95
C TYR A 103 -12.76 20.16 -3.09
N CYS A 104 -11.79 20.81 -3.74
CA CYS A 104 -10.94 21.82 -3.14
C CYS A 104 -11.37 23.22 -3.63
N PRO A 105 -12.05 24.04 -2.80
CA PRO A 105 -12.53 25.35 -3.20
C PRO A 105 -11.42 26.32 -3.61
N GLU A 106 -10.26 26.26 -2.94
CA GLU A 106 -9.11 27.14 -3.21
C GLU A 106 -8.57 26.96 -4.63
N ARG A 107 -8.64 25.72 -5.13
CA ARG A 107 -8.16 25.37 -6.46
C ARG A 107 -9.29 25.30 -7.49
N GLY A 108 -10.53 25.08 -7.05
CA GLY A 108 -11.69 24.89 -7.92
C GLY A 108 -11.64 23.57 -8.68
N GLN A 109 -11.03 22.55 -8.11
CA GLN A 109 -10.92 21.21 -8.68
C GLN A 109 -11.16 20.14 -7.60
N TYR A 110 -11.42 18.91 -8.03
CA TYR A 110 -11.39 17.72 -7.18
C TYR A 110 -10.00 17.12 -7.16
N TYR A 111 -9.56 16.62 -6.00
CA TYR A 111 -8.40 15.72 -5.90
C TYR A 111 -8.83 14.28 -5.62
N LEU A 112 -8.06 13.34 -6.15
CA LEU A 112 -8.25 11.91 -5.89
C LEU A 112 -7.63 11.55 -4.55
N HIS A 113 -8.34 10.71 -3.78
CA HIS A 113 -7.82 10.00 -2.63
C HIS A 113 -8.32 8.55 -2.65
N THR A 114 -7.44 7.61 -2.86
CA THR A 114 -7.77 6.18 -2.86
C THR A 114 -8.26 5.72 -1.48
N PHE A 115 -7.71 6.30 -0.40
CA PHE A 115 -8.01 6.00 1.00
C PHE A 115 -8.80 7.15 1.64
N ALA A 116 -8.33 7.70 2.77
CA ALA A 116 -9.03 8.79 3.44
C ALA A 116 -8.91 10.12 2.66
N GLU A 117 -9.88 11.00 2.87
CA GLU A 117 -9.85 12.37 2.33
C GLU A 117 -8.55 13.11 2.68
N ALA A 118 -8.01 12.88 3.88
CA ALA A 118 -6.74 13.44 4.32
C ALA A 118 -5.49 12.82 3.65
N GLN A 119 -5.67 11.90 2.71
CA GLN A 119 -4.59 11.16 2.03
C GLN A 119 -4.64 11.37 0.50
N PRO A 120 -4.38 12.59 -0.02
CA PRO A 120 -4.40 12.87 -1.44
C PRO A 120 -3.37 12.02 -2.20
N ASP A 121 -3.79 11.43 -3.32
CA ASP A 121 -2.97 10.56 -4.15
C ASP A 121 -1.91 11.34 -4.93
N LEU A 122 -0.67 10.88 -4.84
CA LEU A 122 0.48 11.42 -5.58
C LEU A 122 0.39 11.05 -7.06
N ASN A 123 0.81 11.98 -7.91
CA ASN A 123 0.84 11.79 -9.36
C ASN A 123 2.16 11.15 -9.81
N TRP A 124 2.23 9.82 -9.84
CA TRP A 124 3.41 9.09 -10.28
C TRP A 124 3.78 9.26 -11.76
N GLU A 125 2.87 9.77 -12.61
CA GLU A 125 3.23 10.15 -13.98
C GLU A 125 4.16 11.36 -14.01
N ASN A 126 4.20 12.16 -12.93
CA ASN A 126 5.12 13.28 -12.81
C ASN A 126 6.50 12.81 -12.33
N PRO A 127 7.58 12.94 -13.15
CA PRO A 127 8.91 12.49 -12.77
C PRO A 127 9.51 13.25 -11.58
N GLU A 128 9.07 14.48 -11.32
CA GLU A 128 9.53 15.24 -10.15
C GLU A 128 9.02 14.64 -8.85
N VAL A 129 7.80 14.09 -8.85
CA VAL A 129 7.22 13.35 -7.71
C VAL A 129 8.06 12.12 -7.45
N ARG A 130 8.29 11.28 -8.47
CA ARG A 130 9.11 10.08 -8.33
C ARG A 130 10.50 10.40 -7.79
N ALA A 131 11.18 11.40 -8.38
CA ALA A 131 12.50 11.82 -7.93
C ALA A 131 12.51 12.32 -6.46
N ALA A 132 11.43 12.96 -6.00
CA ALA A 132 11.32 13.40 -4.61
C ALA A 132 11.15 12.23 -3.65
N LEU A 133 10.32 11.24 -4.02
CA LEU A 133 10.12 10.01 -3.25
C LEU A 133 11.41 9.17 -3.19
N TYR A 134 12.15 9.07 -4.30
CA TYR A 134 13.44 8.35 -4.32
C TYR A 134 14.48 9.02 -3.43
N ARG A 135 14.55 10.36 -3.41
CA ARG A 135 15.42 11.08 -2.46
C ARG A 135 15.05 10.80 -1.00
N ALA A 136 13.77 10.71 -0.69
CA ALA A 136 13.32 10.38 0.66
C ALA A 136 13.71 8.95 1.08
N ALA A 137 13.59 7.97 0.17
CA ALA A 137 14.05 6.61 0.45
C ALA A 137 15.58 6.54 0.62
N ASN A 138 16.33 7.16 -0.28
CA ASN A 138 17.79 7.19 -0.20
C ASN A 138 18.29 7.89 1.07
N PHE A 139 17.61 8.94 1.56
CA PHE A 139 17.90 9.56 2.85
C PHE A 139 17.92 8.54 4.00
N TRP A 140 16.98 7.60 4.01
CA TRP A 140 16.93 6.54 5.04
C TRP A 140 17.97 5.45 4.82
N LEU A 141 18.27 5.10 3.57
CA LEU A 141 19.36 4.17 3.25
C LEU A 141 20.72 4.73 3.70
N ASP A 142 20.97 6.02 3.49
CA ASP A 142 22.17 6.70 3.95
C ASP A 142 22.33 6.69 5.47
N LYS A 143 21.22 6.60 6.21
CA LYS A 143 21.19 6.42 7.67
C LYS A 143 21.37 4.96 8.11
N GLY A 144 21.43 4.03 7.18
CA GLY A 144 21.68 2.61 7.47
C GLY A 144 20.44 1.77 7.73
N VAL A 145 19.26 2.22 7.27
CA VAL A 145 18.06 1.37 7.26
C VAL A 145 18.31 0.15 6.39
N GLY A 146 17.90 -1.02 6.87
CA GLY A 146 18.16 -2.32 6.24
C GLY A 146 17.13 -2.74 5.21
N GLY A 147 16.18 -1.88 4.88
CA GLY A 147 15.18 -2.14 3.84
C GLY A 147 13.84 -1.47 4.08
N PHE A 148 12.88 -1.83 3.24
CA PHE A 148 11.56 -1.21 3.23
C PHE A 148 10.42 -2.22 3.04
N ARG A 149 9.32 -2.01 3.76
CA ARG A 149 7.98 -2.44 3.37
C ARG A 149 7.35 -1.28 2.59
N ILE A 150 6.74 -1.55 1.46
CA ILE A 150 6.13 -0.51 0.65
C ILE A 150 4.62 -0.68 0.66
N ASP A 151 3.96 0.31 1.25
CA ASP A 151 2.51 0.38 1.43
C ASP A 151 1.78 0.54 0.11
N ALA A 152 0.65 -0.18 -0.05
CA ALA A 152 -0.32 0.01 -1.13
C ALA A 152 0.29 0.21 -2.53
N ILE A 153 1.40 -0.47 -2.83
CA ILE A 153 2.25 -0.18 -4.00
C ILE A 153 1.56 -0.44 -5.33
N THR A 154 0.50 -1.23 -5.35
CA THR A 154 -0.27 -1.51 -6.56
C THR A 154 -1.22 -0.39 -6.98
N TYR A 155 -1.37 0.65 -6.16
CA TYR A 155 -2.23 1.79 -6.45
C TYR A 155 -1.50 3.01 -7.01
N ILE A 156 -0.17 3.01 -7.08
CA ILE A 156 0.62 4.19 -7.49
C ILE A 156 0.33 4.63 -8.93
N LYS A 157 0.04 3.69 -9.83
CA LYS A 157 -0.32 3.99 -11.21
C LYS A 157 -1.83 4.06 -11.37
N LYS A 158 -2.30 5.14 -11.99
CA LYS A 158 -3.72 5.33 -12.29
C LYS A 158 -3.97 5.08 -13.78
N PRO A 159 -5.21 4.74 -14.18
CA PRO A 159 -5.54 4.61 -15.60
C PRO A 159 -5.34 5.94 -16.33
N ALA A 160 -4.99 5.86 -17.63
CA ALA A 160 -4.78 7.06 -18.44
C ALA A 160 -6.07 7.90 -18.60
N VAL A 161 -7.22 7.24 -18.60
CA VAL A 161 -8.53 7.87 -18.69
C VAL A 161 -9.31 7.61 -17.41
N PHE A 162 -9.87 8.68 -16.85
CA PHE A 162 -10.72 8.64 -15.66
C PHE A 162 -12.18 8.68 -16.12
N GLU A 163 -12.87 7.56 -16.00
CA GLU A 163 -14.26 7.39 -16.42
C GLU A 163 -15.09 6.67 -15.36
N ASP A 164 -16.42 6.79 -15.46
CA ASP A 164 -17.32 6.09 -14.56
C ASP A 164 -17.23 4.58 -14.78
N GLY A 165 -17.15 3.82 -13.73
CA GLY A 165 -17.24 2.36 -13.78
C GLY A 165 -18.67 1.87 -13.56
N THR A 166 -18.89 0.58 -13.82
CA THR A 166 -20.16 -0.07 -13.50
C THR A 166 -20.31 -0.14 -11.97
N PRO A 167 -21.40 0.40 -11.39
CA PRO A 167 -21.61 0.33 -9.96
C PRO A 167 -21.56 -1.10 -9.42
N ASP A 168 -20.86 -1.31 -8.31
CA ASP A 168 -20.71 -2.60 -7.62
C ASP A 168 -21.46 -2.67 -6.29
N ALA A 169 -22.14 -1.58 -5.90
CA ALA A 169 -22.95 -1.50 -4.70
C ALA A 169 -24.19 -0.60 -4.89
N ALA A 170 -25.10 -0.61 -3.90
CA ALA A 170 -26.36 0.14 -3.93
C ALA A 170 -26.19 1.67 -3.89
N ASP A 171 -25.00 2.16 -3.58
CA ASP A 171 -24.66 3.58 -3.54
C ASP A 171 -24.43 4.21 -4.95
N GLY A 172 -24.50 3.40 -6.01
CA GLY A 172 -24.27 3.85 -7.40
C GLY A 172 -22.80 4.08 -7.74
N MET A 173 -21.88 3.73 -6.84
CA MET A 173 -20.43 3.88 -7.05
C MET A 173 -19.77 2.54 -7.36
N VAL A 174 -18.56 2.60 -7.93
CA VAL A 174 -17.66 1.46 -8.13
C VAL A 174 -16.44 1.62 -7.24
N SER A 175 -15.94 0.53 -6.68
CA SER A 175 -14.73 0.56 -5.86
C SER A 175 -13.53 1.10 -6.66
N VAL A 176 -12.81 2.06 -6.09
CA VAL A 176 -11.55 2.56 -6.64
C VAL A 176 -10.53 1.44 -6.81
N HIS A 177 -10.59 0.41 -5.98
CA HIS A 177 -9.79 -0.81 -6.15
C HIS A 177 -9.97 -1.42 -7.54
N THR A 178 -11.20 -1.64 -7.96
CA THR A 178 -11.50 -2.20 -9.29
C THR A 178 -10.96 -1.34 -10.43
N MET A 179 -10.89 -0.03 -10.22
CA MET A 179 -10.53 0.95 -11.26
C MET A 179 -9.04 1.25 -11.33
N THR A 180 -8.28 1.03 -10.26
CA THR A 180 -6.91 1.54 -10.16
C THR A 180 -5.86 0.54 -9.70
N VAL A 181 -6.26 -0.63 -9.16
CA VAL A 181 -5.29 -1.61 -8.66
C VAL A 181 -4.51 -2.25 -9.80
N ASN A 182 -3.21 -2.39 -9.63
CA ASN A 182 -2.31 -3.08 -10.57
C ASN A 182 -2.51 -2.62 -12.03
N THR A 183 -2.63 -1.31 -12.23
CA THR A 183 -2.86 -0.72 -13.56
C THR A 183 -1.73 -1.09 -14.52
N PRO A 184 -2.02 -1.50 -15.78
CA PRO A 184 -1.01 -1.86 -16.77
C PRO A 184 0.10 -0.81 -16.93
N GLY A 185 1.36 -1.25 -16.97
CA GLY A 185 2.55 -0.40 -17.03
C GLY A 185 3.04 0.07 -15.65
N ILE A 186 2.48 -0.42 -14.55
CA ILE A 186 2.97 -0.11 -13.19
C ILE A 186 4.41 -0.61 -12.99
N LEU A 187 4.78 -1.72 -13.59
CA LEU A 187 6.13 -2.29 -13.50
C LEU A 187 7.20 -1.35 -14.05
N ASP A 188 6.89 -0.48 -15.00
CA ASP A 188 7.85 0.53 -15.50
C ASP A 188 8.28 1.48 -14.37
N PHE A 189 7.31 1.94 -13.54
CA PHE A 189 7.61 2.77 -12.37
C PHE A 189 8.36 1.99 -11.28
N LEU A 190 8.00 0.74 -11.08
CA LEU A 190 8.61 -0.09 -10.05
C LEU A 190 10.06 -0.47 -10.41
N HIS A 191 10.34 -0.77 -11.68
CA HIS A 191 11.72 -0.99 -12.14
C HIS A 191 12.56 0.29 -12.10
N GLU A 192 11.96 1.46 -12.38
CA GLU A 192 12.62 2.75 -12.15
C GLU A 192 12.94 2.92 -10.66
N PHE A 193 11.96 2.67 -9.78
CA PHE A 193 12.15 2.76 -8.32
C PHE A 193 13.25 1.81 -7.83
N ARG A 194 13.25 0.55 -8.29
CA ARG A 194 14.31 -0.41 -7.98
C ARG A 194 15.69 0.13 -8.38
N ARG A 195 15.83 0.58 -9.62
CA ARG A 195 17.11 1.09 -10.14
C ARG A 195 17.62 2.32 -9.38
N GLU A 196 16.72 3.23 -9.01
CA GLU A 196 17.08 4.50 -8.38
C GLU A 196 17.29 4.41 -6.85
N VAL A 197 16.78 3.33 -6.22
CA VAL A 197 16.77 3.21 -4.76
C VAL A 197 17.34 1.89 -4.26
N PHE A 198 16.99 0.75 -4.88
CA PHE A 198 17.33 -0.56 -4.32
C PHE A 198 18.65 -1.13 -4.85
N ASP A 199 18.90 -0.93 -6.14
CA ASP A 199 20.09 -1.50 -6.79
C ASP A 199 21.37 -0.93 -6.18
N GLY A 200 22.34 -1.80 -5.89
CA GLY A 200 23.59 -1.44 -5.24
C GLY A 200 23.57 -1.44 -3.71
N HIS A 201 22.43 -1.67 -3.09
CA HIS A 201 22.27 -1.80 -1.64
C HIS A 201 21.95 -3.25 -1.23
N ASP A 202 22.59 -3.72 -0.14
CA ASP A 202 22.22 -5.00 0.51
C ASP A 202 21.04 -4.76 1.45
N ILE A 203 19.83 -4.70 0.91
CA ILE A 203 18.61 -4.40 1.63
C ILE A 203 17.53 -5.44 1.38
N PHE A 204 16.57 -5.50 2.30
CA PHE A 204 15.35 -6.28 2.17
C PHE A 204 14.19 -5.40 1.75
N THR A 205 13.42 -5.82 0.77
CA THR A 205 12.22 -5.10 0.31
C THR A 205 11.01 -6.02 0.25
N VAL A 206 9.86 -5.51 0.71
CA VAL A 206 8.58 -6.22 0.60
C VAL A 206 7.48 -5.25 0.18
N GLY A 207 6.84 -5.52 -0.94
CA GLY A 207 5.71 -4.73 -1.43
C GLY A 207 4.39 -5.27 -0.88
N GLU A 208 3.50 -4.38 -0.46
CA GLU A 208 2.10 -4.73 -0.22
C GLU A 208 1.32 -4.63 -1.54
N ALA A 209 1.00 -5.79 -2.13
CA ALA A 209 0.53 -5.87 -3.51
C ALA A 209 -0.84 -6.53 -3.64
N ASN A 210 -1.86 -5.75 -3.35
CA ASN A 210 -3.23 -6.14 -3.63
C ASN A 210 -3.45 -6.26 -5.15
N GLY A 211 -4.23 -7.24 -5.60
CA GLY A 211 -4.57 -7.41 -7.02
C GLY A 211 -3.48 -8.01 -7.92
N VAL A 212 -2.33 -8.41 -7.39
CA VAL A 212 -1.33 -9.19 -8.13
C VAL A 212 -1.69 -10.66 -8.08
N SER A 213 -1.84 -11.28 -9.24
CA SER A 213 -2.14 -12.71 -9.33
C SER A 213 -0.90 -13.57 -9.13
N PRO A 214 -1.04 -14.86 -8.71
CA PRO A 214 0.09 -15.77 -8.62
C PRO A 214 0.88 -15.96 -9.93
N ALA A 215 0.25 -15.75 -11.09
CA ALA A 215 0.91 -15.83 -12.39
C ALA A 215 1.84 -14.63 -12.66
N GLU A 216 1.56 -13.48 -12.06
CA GLU A 216 2.36 -12.26 -12.21
C GLU A 216 3.52 -12.19 -11.20
N LEU A 217 3.50 -12.98 -10.13
CA LEU A 217 4.52 -12.93 -9.08
C LEU A 217 5.97 -12.99 -9.58
N PRO A 218 6.32 -13.76 -10.65
CA PRO A 218 7.69 -13.76 -11.17
C PRO A 218 8.19 -12.41 -11.69
N ASP A 219 7.29 -11.52 -12.11
CA ASP A 219 7.65 -10.17 -12.56
C ASP A 219 7.83 -9.18 -11.39
N TRP A 220 7.32 -9.54 -10.22
CA TRP A 220 7.34 -8.70 -9.03
C TRP A 220 8.44 -9.04 -8.03
N VAL A 221 8.85 -10.32 -7.96
CA VAL A 221 9.81 -10.80 -6.95
C VAL A 221 11.00 -11.51 -7.58
N GLY A 222 12.11 -11.62 -6.83
CA GLY A 222 13.29 -12.36 -7.26
C GLY A 222 14.30 -11.49 -8.01
N GLU A 223 15.25 -12.16 -8.66
CA GLU A 223 16.41 -11.50 -9.29
C GLU A 223 15.99 -10.51 -10.40
N ASN A 224 15.01 -10.91 -11.20
CA ASN A 224 14.48 -10.07 -12.30
C ASN A 224 13.24 -9.26 -11.91
N GLY A 225 12.66 -9.51 -10.74
CA GLY A 225 11.52 -8.76 -10.20
C GLY A 225 11.95 -7.44 -9.57
N VAL A 226 11.04 -6.86 -8.81
CA VAL A 226 11.26 -5.55 -8.17
C VAL A 226 11.65 -5.71 -6.70
N PHE A 227 10.97 -6.61 -5.98
CA PHE A 227 11.06 -6.75 -4.53
C PHE A 227 11.71 -8.08 -4.13
N SER A 228 12.28 -8.14 -2.93
CA SER A 228 12.74 -9.39 -2.33
C SER A 228 11.55 -10.33 -2.07
N MET A 229 10.44 -9.78 -1.64
CA MET A 229 9.18 -10.46 -1.36
C MET A 229 7.98 -9.59 -1.70
N LEU A 230 6.80 -10.21 -1.76
CA LEU A 230 5.54 -9.51 -2.02
C LEU A 230 4.44 -10.04 -1.11
N PHE A 231 3.84 -9.20 -0.26
CA PHE A 231 2.59 -9.55 0.42
C PHE A 231 1.46 -9.60 -0.60
N GLU A 232 1.03 -10.81 -0.94
CA GLU A 232 -0.16 -11.03 -1.77
C GLU A 232 -1.36 -11.41 -0.90
N PHE A 233 -2.56 -11.27 -1.41
CA PHE A 233 -3.77 -11.31 -0.61
C PHE A 233 -4.69 -12.51 -0.88
N ALA A 234 -4.40 -13.35 -1.88
CA ALA A 234 -5.31 -14.41 -2.32
C ALA A 234 -5.78 -15.33 -1.18
N HIS A 235 -4.86 -15.72 -0.28
CA HIS A 235 -5.17 -16.63 0.82
C HIS A 235 -5.97 -15.97 1.95
N VAL A 236 -5.74 -14.69 2.23
CA VAL A 236 -6.49 -13.95 3.26
C VAL A 236 -7.82 -13.40 2.76
N LEU A 237 -8.06 -13.39 1.45
CA LEU A 237 -9.33 -13.01 0.85
C LEU A 237 -10.31 -14.20 0.72
N VAL A 238 -9.88 -15.42 1.01
CA VAL A 238 -10.73 -16.64 0.90
C VAL A 238 -12.09 -16.52 1.62
N PRO A 239 -12.18 -15.92 2.83
CA PRO A 239 -13.46 -15.72 3.50
C PRO A 239 -14.33 -14.60 2.94
N TYR A 240 -13.87 -13.87 1.94
CA TYR A 240 -14.64 -12.78 1.30
C TYR A 240 -15.11 -13.16 -0.08
N GLU A 241 -16.24 -12.61 -0.50
CA GLU A 241 -16.67 -12.64 -1.88
C GLU A 241 -16.20 -11.37 -2.60
N SER A 242 -16.00 -11.48 -3.91
CA SER A 242 -15.64 -10.33 -4.76
C SER A 242 -16.70 -9.22 -4.65
N GLY A 243 -16.27 -7.98 -4.43
CA GLY A 243 -17.16 -6.83 -4.30
C GLY A 243 -17.68 -6.58 -2.88
N GLU A 244 -17.44 -7.48 -1.93
CA GLU A 244 -17.83 -7.25 -0.53
C GLU A 244 -16.76 -6.51 0.26
N THR A 245 -17.20 -5.76 1.25
CA THR A 245 -16.27 -5.09 2.18
C THR A 245 -15.58 -6.12 3.06
N TRP A 246 -14.37 -5.85 3.46
CA TRP A 246 -13.57 -6.68 4.37
C TRP A 246 -14.23 -6.97 5.74
N CYS A 247 -15.43 -6.41 6.00
CA CYS A 247 -16.25 -6.67 7.19
C CYS A 247 -17.22 -7.84 7.00
N ASN A 248 -17.52 -8.27 5.76
CA ASN A 248 -18.53 -9.27 5.44
C ASN A 248 -17.90 -10.63 5.15
N MET A 249 -17.54 -11.36 6.20
CA MET A 249 -17.02 -12.73 6.06
C MET A 249 -18.13 -13.72 5.74
N ARG A 250 -17.83 -14.68 4.86
CA ARG A 250 -18.70 -15.77 4.45
C ARG A 250 -18.10 -17.12 4.85
N PRO A 251 -18.93 -18.15 5.03
CA PRO A 251 -18.42 -19.52 5.19
C PRO A 251 -17.52 -19.89 4.02
N TRP A 252 -16.31 -20.32 4.31
CA TRP A 252 -15.30 -20.63 3.32
C TRP A 252 -14.95 -22.14 3.34
N LYS A 253 -14.26 -22.61 2.30
CA LYS A 253 -13.85 -24.02 2.18
C LYS A 253 -12.34 -24.14 2.30
N LEU A 254 -11.85 -25.10 3.08
CA LEU A 254 -10.44 -25.42 3.22
C LEU A 254 -9.75 -25.66 1.85
N THR A 255 -10.47 -26.23 0.89
CA THR A 255 -9.96 -26.44 -0.47
C THR A 255 -9.63 -25.12 -1.19
N LYS A 256 -10.37 -24.02 -0.93
CA LYS A 256 -10.06 -22.70 -1.49
C LYS A 256 -8.78 -22.12 -0.86
N LEU A 257 -8.64 -22.22 0.47
CA LEU A 257 -7.42 -21.77 1.16
C LEU A 257 -6.19 -22.53 0.68
N LYS A 258 -6.28 -23.86 0.59
CA LYS A 258 -5.20 -24.70 0.05
C LYS A 258 -4.83 -24.32 -1.39
N ALA A 259 -5.82 -24.08 -2.24
CA ALA A 259 -5.58 -23.68 -3.61
C ALA A 259 -4.86 -22.33 -3.70
N ALA A 260 -5.30 -21.32 -2.93
CA ALA A 260 -4.67 -20.00 -2.88
C ALA A 260 -3.21 -20.12 -2.40
N LEU A 261 -2.95 -20.72 -1.25
CA LEU A 261 -1.58 -20.93 -0.72
C LEU A 261 -0.70 -21.70 -1.70
N SER A 262 -1.22 -22.76 -2.34
CA SER A 262 -0.45 -23.53 -3.31
C SER A 262 -0.12 -22.73 -4.57
N ALA A 263 -1.05 -21.90 -5.05
CA ALA A 263 -0.81 -21.06 -6.22
C ALA A 263 0.27 -20.01 -5.95
N SER A 264 0.21 -19.33 -4.80
CA SER A 264 1.21 -18.34 -4.39
C SER A 264 2.60 -18.98 -4.24
N GLN A 265 2.68 -20.13 -3.56
CA GLN A 265 3.94 -20.88 -3.39
C GLN A 265 4.51 -21.32 -4.74
N ALA A 266 3.67 -21.80 -5.65
CA ALA A 266 4.10 -22.20 -6.99
C ALA A 266 4.57 -21.02 -7.84
N GLY A 267 3.91 -19.88 -7.74
CA GLY A 267 4.23 -18.64 -8.45
C GLY A 267 5.64 -18.14 -8.17
N VAL A 268 6.12 -18.26 -6.94
CA VAL A 268 7.46 -17.78 -6.53
C VAL A 268 8.50 -18.89 -6.42
N ALA A 269 8.16 -20.15 -6.69
CA ALA A 269 9.01 -21.30 -6.36
C ALA A 269 10.43 -21.26 -6.96
N ARG A 270 10.60 -20.58 -8.09
CA ARG A 270 11.87 -20.45 -8.81
C ARG A 270 12.56 -19.13 -8.58
N GLU A 271 11.79 -18.08 -8.33
CA GLU A 271 12.26 -16.68 -8.39
C GLU A 271 12.50 -16.08 -7.01
N GLY A 272 11.83 -16.56 -5.95
CA GLY A 272 11.95 -15.92 -4.65
C GLY A 272 11.09 -16.52 -3.56
N TRP A 273 10.57 -15.64 -2.69
CA TRP A 273 9.76 -15.99 -1.53
C TRP A 273 8.48 -15.14 -1.55
N CYS A 274 7.39 -15.74 -1.05
CA CYS A 274 6.13 -15.03 -0.80
C CYS A 274 5.86 -15.12 0.70
N PRO A 275 5.96 -14.02 1.47
CA PRO A 275 5.70 -14.07 2.89
C PRO A 275 4.23 -14.44 3.13
N ILE A 276 4.01 -15.42 3.99
CA ILE A 276 2.68 -15.87 4.37
C ILE A 276 2.29 -15.19 5.67
N TYR A 277 1.09 -14.67 5.74
CA TYR A 277 0.51 -14.08 6.93
C TYR A 277 -0.97 -14.42 7.03
N PHE A 278 -1.51 -14.48 8.24
CA PHE A 278 -2.94 -14.63 8.47
C PHE A 278 -3.56 -13.42 9.16
N GLU A 279 -2.73 -12.54 9.69
CA GLU A 279 -3.13 -11.30 10.38
C GLU A 279 -2.16 -10.18 10.04
N ASN A 280 -2.66 -8.95 10.06
CA ASN A 280 -1.88 -7.73 10.06
C ASN A 280 -2.66 -6.63 10.82
N HIS A 281 -2.17 -5.40 10.81
CA HIS A 281 -2.80 -4.26 11.48
C HIS A 281 -4.14 -3.83 10.86
N ASP A 282 -4.44 -4.25 9.61
CA ASP A 282 -5.67 -3.91 8.88
C ASP A 282 -6.74 -5.00 8.96
N ARG A 283 -6.46 -6.13 9.60
CA ARG A 283 -7.35 -7.28 9.60
C ARG A 283 -7.72 -7.73 11.00
N ALA A 284 -8.90 -8.32 11.11
CA ALA A 284 -9.30 -9.03 12.33
C ALA A 284 -8.31 -10.13 12.69
N ARG A 285 -8.29 -10.55 13.95
CA ARG A 285 -7.47 -11.67 14.41
C ARG A 285 -7.83 -12.95 13.65
N SER A 286 -6.83 -13.73 13.26
CA SER A 286 -7.00 -14.92 12.41
C SER A 286 -7.96 -15.94 13.00
N VAL A 287 -8.02 -16.08 14.32
CA VAL A 287 -8.98 -16.95 15.00
C VAL A 287 -10.43 -16.51 14.80
N ASN A 288 -10.70 -15.20 14.71
CA ASN A 288 -12.03 -14.67 14.43
C ASN A 288 -12.38 -14.73 12.95
N TYR A 289 -11.38 -14.88 12.12
CA TYR A 289 -11.45 -14.73 10.67
C TYR A 289 -11.58 -16.09 9.96
N PHE A 290 -10.81 -17.09 10.42
CA PHE A 290 -10.75 -18.40 9.79
C PHE A 290 -11.51 -19.50 10.54
N LEU A 291 -11.89 -19.29 11.80
CA LEU A 291 -12.53 -20.33 12.59
C LEU A 291 -14.05 -20.14 12.64
N PRO A 292 -14.83 -21.23 12.66
CA PRO A 292 -16.24 -21.15 13.00
C PRO A 292 -16.43 -20.70 14.46
N GLU A 293 -17.58 -20.08 14.76
CA GLU A 293 -17.87 -19.49 16.07
C GLU A 293 -17.81 -20.49 17.24
N ASP A 294 -18.08 -21.76 16.97
CA ASP A 294 -18.08 -22.85 17.95
C ASP A 294 -16.72 -23.55 18.09
N ALA A 295 -15.70 -23.11 17.35
CA ALA A 295 -14.37 -23.69 17.43
C ALA A 295 -13.63 -23.30 18.72
N ASP A 296 -12.82 -24.24 19.25
CA ASP A 296 -11.88 -23.90 20.32
C ASP A 296 -10.79 -22.95 19.78
N PRO A 297 -10.75 -21.70 20.27
CA PRO A 297 -9.83 -20.69 19.73
C PRO A 297 -8.36 -21.02 19.95
N VAL A 298 -8.02 -21.75 21.01
CA VAL A 298 -6.64 -22.15 21.32
C VAL A 298 -6.16 -23.24 20.36
N LEU A 299 -6.98 -24.26 20.12
CA LEU A 299 -6.67 -25.31 19.16
C LEU A 299 -6.61 -24.73 17.74
N GLY A 300 -7.54 -23.85 17.40
CA GLY A 300 -7.57 -23.18 16.11
C GLY A 300 -6.35 -22.28 15.88
N ALA A 301 -5.96 -21.47 16.86
CA ALA A 301 -4.74 -20.65 16.78
C ALA A 301 -3.48 -21.53 16.56
N LYS A 302 -3.36 -22.66 17.26
CA LYS A 302 -2.25 -23.59 17.07
C LYS A 302 -2.25 -24.22 15.68
N ALA A 303 -3.44 -24.56 15.15
CA ALA A 303 -3.57 -25.11 13.80
C ALA A 303 -3.13 -24.09 12.73
N LEU A 304 -3.62 -22.83 12.83
CA LEU A 304 -3.22 -21.74 11.93
C LEU A 304 -1.71 -21.45 12.02
N ALA A 305 -1.16 -21.37 13.24
CA ALA A 305 0.28 -21.19 13.45
C ALA A 305 1.09 -22.35 12.86
N THR A 306 0.61 -23.59 12.96
CA THR A 306 1.28 -24.77 12.35
C THR A 306 1.33 -24.60 10.83
N VAL A 307 0.22 -24.22 10.19
CA VAL A 307 0.22 -23.97 8.74
C VAL A 307 1.18 -22.85 8.38
N LEU A 308 1.11 -21.72 9.08
CA LEU A 308 1.97 -20.54 8.84
C LEU A 308 3.46 -20.89 8.94
N LEU A 309 3.87 -21.62 9.99
CA LEU A 309 5.27 -21.90 10.30
C LEU A 309 5.86 -23.11 9.54
N THR A 310 5.05 -23.86 8.80
CA THR A 310 5.50 -25.03 8.03
C THR A 310 5.46 -24.80 6.51
N LEU A 311 4.88 -23.74 6.05
CA LEU A 311 4.95 -23.31 4.66
C LEU A 311 6.23 -22.50 4.40
N ARG A 312 6.63 -22.42 3.13
CA ARG A 312 7.76 -21.62 2.70
C ARG A 312 7.35 -20.14 2.64
N GLY A 313 7.78 -19.36 3.62
CA GLY A 313 7.49 -17.93 3.70
C GLY A 313 8.43 -17.21 4.63
#